data_3e1766af4d6f864b6e7c2bc139f91ab7
#
_entry.id   3e1766af4d6f864b6e7c2bc139f91ab7
#
_cell.length_a   1.000
_cell.length_b   1.000
_cell.length_c   1.000
_cell.angle_alpha   90.00
_cell.angle_beta   90.00
_cell.angle_gamma   90.00
#
_symmetry.space_group_name_H-M   'P 1'
#
loop_
_entity.id
_entity.type
_entity.pdbx_description
1 polymer ?
#
loop_
_entity_poly.entity_id
_entity_poly.type
_entity_poly.pdbx_seq_one_letter_code
_entity_poly.pdbx_strand_id
1 'polypeptide(L)'
;TDDKILKIAPEIIKRIPHQEEIISNTEYNNMQDNGYNMNKIKAIYHNKAILGLMKKDNFVYDMVIVDQFTPERNYYNYLKSEPNVFRKIKFTTKAEDKCLSVACGSIISRYYFIKEIEKIGNEIGMFIPKGASTLVDDCGKKIIEKFGKDKLKNIAKLNFKNTEKILQKLKL
;
A
#
# COMPACT_ATOMS: atom_id res chain seq x y z
N THR A 1 13.63 -10.38 -5.17
CA THR A 1 12.83 -10.38 -6.41
C THR A 1 11.40 -10.78 -6.10
N ASP A 2 10.45 -10.40 -6.97
CA ASP A 2 9.03 -10.74 -6.80
C ASP A 2 8.81 -12.27 -6.80
N ASP A 3 9.56 -13.03 -7.60
CA ASP A 3 9.48 -14.50 -7.60
C ASP A 3 9.81 -15.13 -6.24
N LYS A 4 10.82 -14.57 -5.54
CA LYS A 4 11.14 -15.02 -4.17
C LYS A 4 10.02 -14.68 -3.19
N ILE A 5 9.44 -13.47 -3.32
CA ILE A 5 8.29 -13.05 -2.50
C ILE A 5 7.11 -14.00 -2.70
N LEU A 6 6.74 -14.29 -3.95
CA LEU A 6 5.62 -15.19 -4.27
C LEU A 6 5.81 -16.61 -3.73
N LYS A 7 7.06 -17.08 -3.60
CA LYS A 7 7.37 -18.39 -3.02
C LYS A 7 7.35 -18.40 -1.48
N ILE A 8 7.87 -17.36 -0.85
CA ILE A 8 8.10 -17.34 0.60
C ILE A 8 6.89 -16.81 1.37
N ALA A 9 6.20 -15.80 0.84
CA ALA A 9 5.11 -15.15 1.57
C ALA A 9 3.97 -16.09 1.98
N PRO A 10 3.50 -17.05 1.15
CA PRO A 10 2.45 -17.99 1.57
C PRO A 10 2.84 -18.81 2.80
N GLU A 11 4.11 -19.20 2.94
CA GLU A 11 4.59 -19.95 4.10
C GLU A 11 4.67 -19.08 5.35
N ILE A 12 5.04 -17.79 5.20
CA ILE A 12 5.04 -16.84 6.31
C ILE A 12 3.60 -16.59 6.78
N ILE A 13 2.70 -16.25 5.85
CA ILE A 13 1.27 -15.98 6.10
C ILE A 13 0.61 -17.13 6.87
N LYS A 14 0.95 -18.38 6.53
CA LYS A 14 0.40 -19.58 7.14
C LYS A 14 0.89 -19.80 8.58
N ARG A 15 2.07 -19.29 8.94
CA ARG A 15 2.78 -19.63 10.20
C ARG A 15 2.72 -18.53 11.26
N ILE A 16 2.53 -17.28 10.87
CA ILE A 16 2.56 -16.16 11.81
C ILE A 16 1.26 -15.37 11.79
N PRO A 17 0.78 -14.90 12.93
CA PRO A 17 -0.33 -13.95 12.99
C PRO A 17 0.04 -12.69 12.21
N HIS A 18 -0.84 -12.25 11.32
CA HIS A 18 -0.66 -11.04 10.52
C HIS A 18 -2.00 -10.36 10.30
N GLN A 19 -1.97 -9.11 9.94
CA GLN A 19 -3.12 -8.30 9.52
C GLN A 19 -2.71 -7.46 8.33
N GLU A 20 -3.40 -7.65 7.24
CA GLU A 20 -3.24 -6.85 6.03
C GLU A 20 -4.35 -5.81 5.92
N GLU A 21 -3.99 -4.65 5.40
CA GLU A 21 -4.91 -3.58 5.04
C GLU A 21 -4.65 -3.18 3.59
N ILE A 22 -5.57 -3.54 2.70
CA ILE A 22 -5.45 -3.27 1.27
C ILE A 22 -6.24 -2.01 0.93
N ILE A 23 -5.54 -0.99 0.42
CA ILE A 23 -6.16 0.24 -0.05
C ILE A 23 -6.41 0.11 -1.55
N SER A 24 -7.65 0.16 -1.99
CA SER A 24 -7.96 0.23 -3.42
C SER A 24 -7.44 1.54 -4.03
N ASN A 25 -7.16 1.53 -5.35
CA ASN A 25 -6.76 2.77 -6.03
C ASN A 25 -7.85 3.85 -5.93
N THR A 26 -9.11 3.47 -6.04
CA THR A 26 -10.24 4.39 -5.89
C THR A 26 -10.26 5.04 -4.51
N GLU A 27 -10.12 4.25 -3.44
CA GLU A 27 -10.09 4.77 -2.08
C GLU A 27 -8.88 5.68 -1.86
N TYR A 28 -7.70 5.26 -2.33
CA TYR A 28 -6.48 6.08 -2.26
C TYR A 28 -6.66 7.43 -2.96
N ASN A 29 -7.20 7.44 -4.19
CA ASN A 29 -7.43 8.66 -4.96
C ASN A 29 -8.45 9.57 -4.27
N ASN A 30 -9.54 9.02 -3.74
CA ASN A 30 -10.53 9.78 -2.96
C ASN A 30 -9.91 10.42 -1.71
N MET A 31 -9.02 9.71 -1.01
CA MET A 31 -8.32 10.30 0.14
C MET A 31 -7.39 11.44 -0.28
N GLN A 32 -6.69 11.31 -1.41
CA GLN A 32 -5.85 12.38 -1.96
C GLN A 32 -6.70 13.61 -2.35
N ASP A 33 -7.83 13.40 -3.02
CA ASP A 33 -8.78 14.48 -3.41
C ASP A 33 -9.33 15.22 -2.19
N ASN A 34 -9.45 14.53 -1.05
CA ASN A 34 -9.82 15.11 0.25
C ASN A 34 -8.62 15.70 1.04
N GLY A 35 -7.47 15.90 0.39
CA GLY A 35 -6.30 16.56 0.98
C GLY A 35 -5.45 15.67 1.90
N TYR A 36 -5.63 14.36 1.88
CA TYR A 36 -4.80 13.44 2.65
C TYR A 36 -3.49 13.19 1.91
N ASN A 37 -2.38 13.59 2.49
CA ASN A 37 -1.07 13.25 1.94
C ASN A 37 -0.70 11.79 2.20
N MET A 38 0.33 11.29 1.50
CA MET A 38 0.79 9.91 1.60
C MET A 38 1.12 9.48 3.04
N ASN A 39 1.73 10.35 3.83
CA ASN A 39 2.11 10.01 5.21
C ASN A 39 0.88 9.88 6.11
N LYS A 40 -0.16 10.72 5.91
CA LYS A 40 -1.43 10.59 6.63
C LYS A 40 -2.13 9.29 6.27
N ILE A 41 -2.20 8.93 4.99
CA ILE A 41 -2.76 7.67 4.54
C ILE A 41 -2.01 6.48 5.17
N LYS A 42 -0.68 6.48 5.10
CA LYS A 42 0.13 5.44 5.74
C LYS A 42 -0.15 5.34 7.25
N ALA A 43 -0.18 6.46 7.97
CA ALA A 43 -0.43 6.45 9.41
C ALA A 43 -1.78 5.81 9.76
N ILE A 44 -2.85 6.16 9.03
CA ILE A 44 -4.19 5.60 9.24
C ILE A 44 -4.17 4.08 9.03
N TYR A 45 -3.59 3.61 7.93
CA TYR A 45 -3.59 2.19 7.61
C TYR A 45 -2.64 1.37 8.49
N HIS A 46 -1.50 1.93 8.91
CA HIS A 46 -0.66 1.30 9.93
C HIS A 46 -1.43 1.15 11.25
N ASN A 47 -2.14 2.20 11.69
CA ASN A 47 -2.95 2.14 12.90
C ASN A 47 -4.08 1.09 12.79
N LYS A 48 -4.79 1.04 11.65
CA LYS A 48 -5.82 0.01 11.39
C LYS A 48 -5.25 -1.39 11.46
N ALA A 49 -4.11 -1.65 10.81
CA ALA A 49 -3.45 -2.96 10.84
C ALA A 49 -3.03 -3.36 12.26
N ILE A 50 -2.44 -2.44 13.02
CA ILE A 50 -2.06 -2.68 14.41
C ILE A 50 -3.29 -3.04 15.24
N LEU A 51 -4.35 -2.22 15.19
CA LEU A 51 -5.59 -2.46 15.93
C LEU A 51 -6.29 -3.77 15.51
N GLY A 52 -6.24 -4.11 14.22
CA GLY A 52 -6.76 -5.37 13.71
C GLY A 52 -6.01 -6.57 14.26
N LEU A 53 -4.67 -6.49 14.29
CA LEU A 53 -3.84 -7.55 14.85
C LEU A 53 -4.07 -7.75 16.36
N MET A 54 -4.25 -6.64 17.12
CA MET A 54 -4.54 -6.67 18.55
C MET A 54 -5.88 -7.33 18.91
N LYS A 55 -6.80 -7.42 17.94
CA LYS A 55 -8.12 -8.08 18.15
C LYS A 55 -8.09 -9.58 17.90
N LYS A 56 -6.98 -10.14 17.43
CA LYS A 56 -6.89 -11.60 17.18
C LYS A 56 -6.76 -12.34 18.49
N ASP A 57 -7.50 -13.44 18.62
CA ASP A 57 -7.48 -14.28 19.81
C ASP A 57 -6.08 -14.80 20.11
N ASN A 58 -5.70 -14.80 21.37
CA ASN A 58 -4.42 -15.28 21.88
C ASN A 58 -3.18 -14.57 21.26
N PHE A 59 -3.35 -13.36 20.69
CA PHE A 59 -2.21 -12.60 20.18
C PHE A 59 -1.41 -11.97 21.32
N VAL A 60 -0.16 -12.43 21.47
CA VAL A 60 0.78 -11.93 22.48
C VAL A 60 1.93 -11.23 21.78
N TYR A 61 2.37 -10.11 22.32
CA TYR A 61 3.48 -9.32 21.78
C TYR A 61 4.27 -8.63 22.90
N ASP A 62 5.57 -8.45 22.69
CA ASP A 62 6.42 -7.70 23.61
C ASP A 62 6.42 -6.20 23.29
N MET A 63 6.48 -5.86 22.01
CA MET A 63 6.47 -4.47 21.55
C MET A 63 5.92 -4.34 20.13
N VAL A 64 5.45 -3.13 19.80
CA VAL A 64 5.04 -2.76 18.44
C VAL A 64 6.11 -1.86 17.84
N ILE A 65 6.64 -2.26 16.68
CA ILE A 65 7.67 -1.51 15.95
C ILE A 65 7.08 -1.08 14.60
N VAL A 66 7.28 0.19 14.25
CA VAL A 66 6.94 0.74 12.94
C VAL A 66 8.20 1.31 12.30
N ASP A 67 8.44 0.97 11.02
CA ASP A 67 9.48 1.63 10.23
C ASP A 67 9.14 3.11 10.07
N GLN A 68 10.06 3.98 10.52
CA GLN A 68 9.80 5.41 10.64
C GLN A 68 9.78 6.10 9.28
N PHE A 69 8.61 6.36 8.75
CA PHE A 69 8.40 7.11 7.50
C PHE A 69 8.06 8.59 7.72
N THR A 70 7.79 8.99 8.97
CA THR A 70 7.53 10.36 9.40
C THR A 70 7.91 10.51 10.87
N PRO A 71 8.22 11.72 11.37
CA PRO A 71 8.42 11.93 12.80
C PRO A 71 7.21 11.49 13.63
N GLU A 72 7.45 10.89 14.80
CA GLU A 72 6.41 10.37 15.69
C GLU A 72 5.29 11.39 15.98
N ARG A 73 5.66 12.66 16.25
CA ARG A 73 4.70 13.75 16.44
C ARG A 73 3.74 13.90 15.25
N ASN A 74 4.26 13.79 14.02
CA ASN A 74 3.45 13.91 12.81
C ASN A 74 2.56 12.68 12.61
N TYR A 75 3.07 11.49 12.92
CA TYR A 75 2.28 10.26 12.88
C TYR A 75 1.02 10.39 13.73
N TYR A 76 1.15 10.79 14.99
CA TYR A 76 0.00 10.97 15.87
C TYR A 76 -0.88 12.18 15.52
N ASN A 77 -0.31 13.23 14.92
CA ASN A 77 -1.11 14.34 14.39
C ASN A 77 -2.02 13.90 13.24
N TYR A 78 -1.56 13.01 12.38
CA TYR A 78 -2.38 12.45 11.29
C TYR A 78 -3.55 11.60 11.81
N LEU A 79 -3.44 11.06 13.01
CA LEU A 79 -4.46 10.20 13.62
C LEU A 79 -5.43 10.92 14.56
N LYS A 80 -5.37 12.26 14.67
CA LYS A 80 -6.21 13.01 15.61
C LYS A 80 -7.72 12.81 15.43
N SER A 81 -8.16 12.55 14.20
CA SER A 81 -9.57 12.31 13.85
C SER A 81 -9.98 10.83 13.95
N GLU A 82 -9.03 9.93 14.19
CA GLU A 82 -9.33 8.51 14.30
C GLU A 82 -9.92 8.18 15.68
N PRO A 83 -11.00 7.39 15.74
CA PRO A 83 -11.68 7.09 17.02
C PRO A 83 -10.82 6.24 17.96
N ASN A 84 -9.95 5.41 17.42
CA ASN A 84 -9.05 4.54 18.17
C ASN A 84 -7.63 4.67 17.64
N VAL A 85 -6.69 4.96 18.53
CA VAL A 85 -5.27 5.14 18.19
C VAL A 85 -4.40 4.32 19.12
N PHE A 86 -3.62 3.41 18.54
CA PHE A 86 -2.60 2.69 19.30
C PHE A 86 -1.39 3.59 19.57
N ARG A 87 -0.95 3.69 20.84
CA ARG A 87 0.06 4.70 21.24
C ARG A 87 1.39 4.12 21.73
N LYS A 88 1.47 2.80 21.96
CA LYS A 88 2.71 2.17 22.44
C LYS A 88 3.55 1.65 21.26
N ILE A 89 3.99 2.58 20.38
CA ILE A 89 4.78 2.26 19.19
C ILE A 89 6.23 2.70 19.38
N LYS A 90 7.17 1.83 19.02
CA LYS A 90 8.58 2.17 18.86
C LYS A 90 8.84 2.47 17.38
N PHE A 91 9.13 3.71 17.06
CA PHE A 91 9.53 4.11 15.72
C PHE A 91 11.03 3.88 15.52
N THR A 92 11.39 3.21 14.46
CA THR A 92 12.80 2.86 14.17
C THR A 92 13.03 2.97 12.66
N THR A 93 14.08 3.68 12.26
CA THR A 93 14.49 3.74 10.85
C THR A 93 15.14 2.43 10.41
N LYS A 94 14.87 1.98 9.20
CA LYS A 94 15.33 0.69 8.64
C LYS A 94 14.98 -0.47 9.58
N ALA A 95 13.72 -0.49 10.01
CA ALA A 95 13.25 -1.46 10.99
C ALA A 95 13.27 -2.89 10.44
N GLU A 96 13.12 -3.08 9.13
CA GLU A 96 13.21 -4.36 8.44
C GLU A 96 14.59 -5.04 8.58
N ASP A 97 15.66 -4.26 8.70
CA ASP A 97 17.02 -4.77 8.91
C ASP A 97 17.29 -5.18 10.38
N LYS A 98 16.45 -4.72 11.30
CA LYS A 98 16.65 -4.84 12.75
C LYS A 98 15.63 -5.75 13.43
N CYS A 99 14.49 -5.98 12.78
CA CYS A 99 13.37 -6.69 13.38
C CYS A 99 12.74 -7.67 12.37
N LEU A 100 12.81 -8.96 12.68
CA LEU A 100 12.31 -10.02 11.82
C LEU A 100 10.80 -9.89 11.53
N SER A 101 10.00 -9.49 12.51
CA SER A 101 8.56 -9.30 12.29
C SER A 101 8.26 -8.18 11.30
N VAL A 102 9.06 -7.10 11.27
CA VAL A 102 8.94 -6.02 10.27
C VAL A 102 9.36 -6.52 8.89
N ALA A 103 10.43 -7.29 8.80
CA ALA A 103 10.84 -7.91 7.54
C ALA A 103 9.75 -8.86 6.99
N CYS A 104 9.14 -9.69 7.85
CA CYS A 104 8.00 -10.52 7.46
C CYS A 104 6.81 -9.68 6.98
N GLY A 105 6.47 -8.60 7.68
CA GLY A 105 5.43 -7.67 7.28
C GLY A 105 5.69 -7.05 5.89
N SER A 106 6.93 -6.67 5.60
CA SER A 106 7.34 -6.17 4.27
C SER A 106 7.15 -7.22 3.18
N ILE A 107 7.50 -8.48 3.44
CA ILE A 107 7.30 -9.59 2.49
C ILE A 107 5.81 -9.82 2.24
N ILE A 108 4.99 -9.87 3.29
CA ILE A 108 3.53 -10.05 3.19
C ILE A 108 2.90 -8.90 2.42
N SER A 109 3.25 -7.66 2.74
CA SER A 109 2.73 -6.47 2.04
C SER A 109 3.09 -6.48 0.55
N ARG A 110 4.33 -6.87 0.20
CA ARG A 110 4.76 -6.98 -1.19
C ARG A 110 4.02 -8.08 -1.92
N TYR A 111 3.74 -9.21 -1.27
CA TYR A 111 2.96 -10.31 -1.83
C TYR A 111 1.55 -9.85 -2.20
N TYR A 112 0.82 -9.24 -1.28
CA TYR A 112 -0.54 -8.74 -1.56
C TYR A 112 -0.54 -7.65 -2.65
N PHE A 113 0.46 -6.76 -2.66
CA PHE A 113 0.61 -5.78 -3.73
C PHE A 113 0.75 -6.45 -5.12
N ILE A 114 1.55 -7.51 -5.23
CA ILE A 114 1.69 -8.26 -6.49
C ILE A 114 0.36 -8.89 -6.87
N LYS A 115 -0.32 -9.52 -5.92
CA LYS A 115 -1.61 -10.19 -6.15
C LYS A 115 -2.71 -9.21 -6.57
N GLU A 116 -2.78 -8.04 -5.98
CA GLU A 116 -3.76 -7.03 -6.37
C GLU A 116 -3.49 -6.48 -7.79
N ILE A 117 -2.23 -6.28 -8.18
CA ILE A 117 -1.89 -5.90 -9.57
C ILE A 117 -2.28 -7.00 -10.56
N GLU A 118 -1.98 -8.27 -10.26
CA GLU A 118 -2.38 -9.42 -11.09
C GLU A 118 -3.91 -9.48 -11.23
N LYS A 119 -4.65 -9.31 -10.14
CA LYS A 119 -6.11 -9.28 -10.13
C LYS A 119 -6.66 -8.18 -11.03
N ILE A 120 -6.18 -6.94 -10.88
CA ILE A 120 -6.61 -5.81 -11.72
C ILE A 120 -6.28 -6.10 -13.19
N GLY A 121 -5.10 -6.65 -13.48
CA GLY A 121 -4.70 -7.03 -14.84
C GLY A 121 -5.64 -8.07 -15.46
N ASN A 122 -6.02 -9.08 -14.70
CA ASN A 122 -6.97 -10.12 -15.13
C ASN A 122 -8.37 -9.54 -15.39
N GLU A 123 -8.85 -8.65 -14.52
CA GLU A 123 -10.16 -7.99 -14.67
C GLU A 123 -10.28 -7.18 -15.96
N ILE A 124 -9.19 -6.57 -16.44
CA ILE A 124 -9.19 -5.76 -17.67
C ILE A 124 -8.62 -6.49 -18.89
N GLY A 125 -8.15 -7.73 -18.70
CA GLY A 125 -7.51 -8.54 -19.75
C GLY A 125 -6.21 -7.93 -20.28
N MET A 126 -5.40 -7.30 -19.38
CA MET A 126 -4.14 -6.65 -19.74
C MET A 126 -3.07 -6.88 -18.66
N PHE A 127 -1.83 -7.07 -19.09
CA PHE A 127 -0.69 -7.03 -18.16
C PHE A 127 -0.45 -5.59 -17.66
N ILE A 128 -0.39 -5.40 -16.32
CA ILE A 128 -0.10 -4.12 -15.69
C ILE A 128 1.35 -4.13 -15.18
N PRO A 129 2.25 -3.33 -15.78
CA PRO A 129 3.61 -3.22 -15.30
C PRO A 129 3.68 -2.46 -13.97
N LYS A 130 4.65 -2.84 -13.12
CA LYS A 130 4.91 -2.21 -11.82
C LYS A 130 5.97 -1.11 -11.96
N GLY A 131 5.88 -0.10 -11.10
CA GLY A 131 6.85 1.00 -11.03
C GLY A 131 6.40 2.26 -11.77
N ALA A 132 7.35 3.03 -12.30
CA ALA A 132 7.13 4.34 -12.93
C ALA A 132 7.92 4.51 -14.26
N SER A 133 8.16 3.41 -14.97
CA SER A 133 8.88 3.39 -16.24
C SER A 133 7.99 3.81 -17.41
N THR A 134 8.60 3.98 -18.58
CA THR A 134 7.87 4.23 -19.85
C THR A 134 6.86 3.14 -20.17
N LEU A 135 7.13 1.88 -19.77
CA LEU A 135 6.17 0.78 -19.94
C LEU A 135 4.87 1.03 -19.14
N VAL A 136 4.97 1.67 -17.99
CA VAL A 136 3.77 2.05 -17.18
C VAL A 136 3.00 3.16 -17.90
N ASP A 137 3.69 4.16 -18.46
CA ASP A 137 3.07 5.23 -19.23
C ASP A 137 2.33 4.68 -20.46
N ASP A 138 2.96 3.78 -21.21
CA ASP A 138 2.38 3.15 -22.40
C ASP A 138 1.18 2.25 -22.06
N CYS A 139 1.27 1.53 -20.94
CA CYS A 139 0.14 0.75 -20.43
C CYS A 139 -1.03 1.65 -20.05
N GLY A 140 -0.77 2.75 -19.33
CA GLY A 140 -1.80 3.72 -18.95
C GLY A 140 -2.48 4.36 -20.16
N LYS A 141 -1.72 4.68 -21.23
CA LYS A 141 -2.27 5.16 -22.48
C LYS A 141 -3.24 4.14 -23.11
N LYS A 142 -2.83 2.87 -23.23
CA LYS A 142 -3.68 1.78 -23.77
C LYS A 142 -4.97 1.60 -22.94
N ILE A 143 -4.88 1.74 -21.62
CA ILE A 143 -6.04 1.64 -20.74
C ILE A 143 -7.02 2.77 -21.03
N ILE A 144 -6.55 4.01 -21.16
CA ILE A 144 -7.41 5.16 -21.51
C ILE A 144 -8.05 4.99 -22.88
N GLU A 145 -7.28 4.57 -23.89
CA GLU A 145 -7.77 4.34 -25.25
C GLU A 145 -8.86 3.25 -25.29
N LYS A 146 -8.71 2.20 -24.50
CA LYS A 146 -9.63 1.05 -24.51
C LYS A 146 -10.85 1.22 -23.60
N PHE A 147 -10.68 1.85 -22.44
CA PHE A 147 -11.69 1.86 -21.37
C PHE A 147 -12.11 3.27 -20.93
N GLY A 148 -11.51 4.33 -21.50
CA GLY A 148 -11.73 5.70 -21.11
C GLY A 148 -10.92 6.17 -19.91
N LYS A 149 -10.83 7.49 -19.75
CA LYS A 149 -10.02 8.14 -18.69
C LYS A 149 -10.46 7.76 -17.26
N ASP A 150 -11.76 7.62 -17.04
CA ASP A 150 -12.32 7.33 -15.73
C ASP A 150 -11.91 5.96 -15.19
N LYS A 151 -11.63 5.00 -16.08
CA LYS A 151 -11.13 3.68 -15.69
C LYS A 151 -9.78 3.76 -14.98
N LEU A 152 -8.96 4.77 -15.30
CA LEU A 152 -7.64 4.93 -14.70
C LEU A 152 -7.71 5.14 -13.18
N LYS A 153 -8.78 5.78 -12.67
CA LYS A 153 -8.99 5.99 -11.22
C LYS A 153 -9.03 4.69 -10.42
N ASN A 154 -9.51 3.61 -11.04
CA ASN A 154 -9.64 2.31 -10.38
C ASN A 154 -8.36 1.48 -10.47
N ILE A 155 -7.42 1.87 -11.33
CA ILE A 155 -6.24 1.06 -11.69
C ILE A 155 -4.94 1.69 -11.18
N ALA A 156 -4.89 3.02 -11.10
CA ALA A 156 -3.68 3.75 -10.79
C ALA A 156 -3.88 4.81 -9.71
N LYS A 157 -2.79 5.15 -9.03
CA LYS A 157 -2.69 6.31 -8.14
C LYS A 157 -2.45 7.55 -8.99
N LEU A 158 -3.42 8.47 -9.04
CA LEU A 158 -3.43 9.58 -10.00
C LEU A 158 -2.49 10.73 -9.65
N ASN A 159 -2.02 10.83 -8.42
CA ASN A 159 -1.13 11.89 -7.96
C ASN A 159 0.34 11.75 -8.41
N PHE A 160 0.67 10.69 -9.15
CA PHE A 160 2.02 10.49 -9.68
C PHE A 160 2.20 11.17 -11.05
N LYS A 161 3.42 11.65 -11.30
CA LYS A 161 3.79 12.33 -12.56
C LYS A 161 3.49 11.53 -13.83
N ASN A 162 3.42 10.20 -13.73
CA ASN A 162 3.03 9.34 -14.84
C ASN A 162 1.64 9.67 -15.38
N THR A 163 0.68 10.00 -14.50
CA THR A 163 -0.68 10.38 -14.90
C THR A 163 -0.67 11.64 -15.75
N GLU A 164 0.04 12.69 -15.30
CA GLU A 164 0.19 13.94 -16.07
C GLU A 164 0.82 13.70 -17.45
N LYS A 165 1.91 12.91 -17.49
CA LYS A 165 2.59 12.56 -18.75
C LYS A 165 1.68 11.82 -19.73
N ILE A 166 0.88 10.87 -19.23
CA ILE A 166 -0.06 10.11 -20.05
C ILE A 166 -1.13 11.03 -20.64
N LEU A 167 -1.73 11.90 -19.82
CA LEU A 167 -2.77 12.83 -20.25
C LEU A 167 -2.23 13.85 -21.26
N GLN A 168 -1.04 14.39 -21.03
CA GLN A 168 -0.37 15.29 -21.99
C GLN A 168 -0.13 14.63 -23.34
N LYS A 169 0.35 13.37 -23.37
CA LYS A 169 0.57 12.62 -24.61
C LYS A 169 -0.73 12.35 -25.38
N LEU A 170 -1.85 12.23 -24.67
CA LEU A 170 -3.18 12.00 -25.28
C LEU A 170 -3.94 13.31 -25.59
N LYS A 171 -3.35 14.47 -25.28
CA LYS A 171 -4.00 15.79 -25.43
C LYS A 171 -5.36 15.90 -24.70
N LEU A 172 -5.44 15.28 -23.51
CA LEU A 172 -6.64 15.23 -22.66
C LEU A 172 -6.51 16.12 -21.41
#